data_0d9f8021fd9aae45f3ae1cdc64cfb74a
#
_entry.id   0d9f8021fd9aae45f3ae1cdc64cfb74a
#
_cell.length_a   1.000
_cell.length_b   1.000
_cell.length_c   1.000
_cell.angle_alpha   90.00
_cell.angle_beta   90.00
_cell.angle_gamma   90.00
#
_symmetry.space_group_name_H-M   'P 1'
#
loop_
_entity.id
_entity.type
_entity.pdbx_description
1 polymer ?
#
loop_
_entity_poly.entity_id
_entity_poly.type
_entity_poly.pdbx_seq_one_letter_code
_entity_poly.pdbx_strand_id
1 'polypeptide(L)'
;MIKLNSIKKFFSLFMTAVLLFSFGACTKYKSSYKAIGLVRMNTSHSCEASFYSLEGRLVFKLKKTDVGREGDIYCSVQVDEGEICLYYDIYGVKQELAHVKAGETLTERRGYVEGGYTVYIIIEAVKGTRGRVVVDLDGASA
;
A
#
# COMPACT_ATOMS: atom_id res chain seq x y z
N MET A 1 -23.06 26.15 -37.56
CA MET A 1 -24.02 25.57 -36.62
C MET A 1 -23.68 24.14 -36.22
N ILE A 2 -23.16 23.33 -37.09
CA ILE A 2 -22.72 21.95 -36.78
C ILE A 2 -21.60 21.90 -35.73
N LYS A 3 -20.69 22.89 -35.69
CA LYS A 3 -19.59 23.00 -34.76
C LYS A 3 -20.01 23.23 -33.30
N LEU A 4 -21.14 23.92 -33.07
CA LEU A 4 -21.61 24.21 -31.70
C LEU A 4 -22.15 22.96 -30.99
N ASN A 5 -22.85 22.10 -31.71
CA ASN A 5 -23.37 20.84 -31.20
C ASN A 5 -22.22 19.84 -30.90
N SER A 6 -21.19 19.87 -31.73
CA SER A 6 -19.98 19.04 -31.53
C SER A 6 -19.20 19.46 -30.30
N ILE A 7 -19.08 20.76 -30.04
CA ILE A 7 -18.40 21.33 -28.86
C ILE A 7 -19.17 20.99 -27.57
N LYS A 8 -20.52 21.07 -27.61
CA LYS A 8 -21.36 20.70 -26.46
C LYS A 8 -21.23 19.21 -26.11
N LYS A 9 -21.20 18.34 -27.10
CA LYS A 9 -21.00 16.90 -26.91
C LYS A 9 -19.60 16.59 -26.36
N PHE A 10 -18.59 17.27 -26.85
CA PHE A 10 -17.21 17.13 -26.40
C PHE A 10 -17.05 17.61 -24.95
N PHE A 11 -17.66 18.75 -24.60
CA PHE A 11 -17.64 19.29 -23.26
C PHE A 11 -18.37 18.39 -22.25
N SER A 12 -19.52 17.81 -22.64
CA SER A 12 -20.26 16.86 -21.82
C SER A 12 -19.46 15.58 -21.58
N LEU A 13 -18.79 15.05 -22.58
CA LEU A 13 -17.92 13.87 -22.46
C LEU A 13 -16.74 14.14 -21.53
N PHE A 14 -16.12 15.31 -21.63
CA PHE A 14 -15.00 15.73 -20.79
C PHE A 14 -15.43 15.88 -19.33
N MET A 15 -16.58 16.50 -19.07
CA MET A 15 -17.14 16.63 -17.71
C MET A 15 -17.43 15.27 -17.08
N THR A 16 -17.96 14.33 -17.84
CA THR A 16 -18.23 12.96 -17.38
C THR A 16 -16.92 12.23 -17.02
N ALA A 17 -15.90 12.39 -17.84
CA ALA A 17 -14.58 11.80 -17.57
C ALA A 17 -13.94 12.38 -16.29
N VAL A 18 -14.02 13.69 -16.08
CA VAL A 18 -13.51 14.37 -14.88
C VAL A 18 -14.24 13.89 -13.63
N LEU A 19 -15.56 13.70 -13.70
CA LEU A 19 -16.35 13.16 -12.58
C LEU A 19 -15.97 11.73 -12.24
N LEU A 20 -15.71 10.88 -13.22
CA LEU A 20 -15.25 9.51 -13.00
C LEU A 20 -13.88 9.46 -12.32
N PHE A 21 -12.96 10.34 -12.69
CA PHE A 21 -11.66 10.45 -12.03
C PHE A 21 -11.78 10.99 -10.59
N SER A 22 -12.72 11.90 -10.34
CA SER A 22 -12.95 12.44 -9.00
C SER A 22 -13.47 11.38 -8.03
N PHE A 23 -14.32 10.47 -8.47
CA PHE A 23 -14.80 9.35 -7.66
C PHE A 23 -13.70 8.31 -7.37
N GLY A 24 -12.76 8.10 -8.30
CA GLY A 24 -11.61 7.23 -8.09
C GLY A 24 -10.62 7.72 -7.05
N ALA A 25 -10.50 9.04 -6.86
CA ALA A 25 -9.59 9.64 -5.89
C ALA A 25 -10.04 9.50 -4.43
N CYS A 26 -11.32 9.20 -4.19
CA CYS A 26 -11.89 9.02 -2.84
C CYS A 26 -11.92 7.56 -2.38
N THR A 27 -11.53 6.60 -3.22
CA THR A 27 -11.52 5.19 -2.84
C THR A 27 -10.29 4.88 -1.98
N LYS A 28 -10.53 4.42 -0.76
CA LYS A 28 -9.49 3.86 0.09
C LYS A 28 -8.89 2.62 -0.57
N TYR A 29 -7.63 2.35 -0.28
CA TYR A 29 -6.97 1.15 -0.77
C TYR A 29 -7.71 -0.11 -0.34
N LYS A 30 -7.86 -1.06 -1.24
CA LYS A 30 -8.50 -2.35 -1.00
C LYS A 30 -7.54 -3.48 -1.34
N SER A 31 -7.59 -4.53 -0.53
CA SER A 31 -6.91 -5.78 -0.86
C SER A 31 -7.58 -6.45 -2.05
N SER A 32 -6.77 -6.90 -3.00
CA SER A 32 -7.20 -7.69 -4.14
C SER A 32 -6.07 -8.65 -4.48
N TYR A 33 -6.24 -9.94 -4.10
CA TYR A 33 -5.15 -10.91 -4.18
C TYR A 33 -5.66 -12.32 -4.34
N LYS A 34 -4.75 -13.19 -4.80
CA LYS A 34 -4.84 -14.64 -4.70
C LYS A 34 -3.67 -15.13 -3.86
N ALA A 35 -3.93 -15.98 -2.90
CA ALA A 35 -2.90 -16.48 -2.01
C ALA A 35 -3.09 -17.93 -1.61
N ILE A 36 -1.96 -18.59 -1.36
CA ILE A 36 -1.89 -19.93 -0.78
C ILE A 36 -1.02 -19.83 0.47
N GLY A 37 -1.48 -20.40 1.58
CA GLY A 37 -0.73 -20.39 2.83
C GLY A 37 -0.54 -19.00 3.42
N LEU A 38 -1.51 -18.11 3.24
CA LEU A 38 -1.45 -16.77 3.79
C LEU A 38 -1.78 -16.76 5.28
N VAL A 39 -0.85 -16.23 6.07
CA VAL A 39 -1.06 -15.90 7.48
C VAL A 39 -0.94 -14.39 7.63
N ARG A 40 -1.98 -13.77 8.16
CA ARG A 40 -2.04 -12.32 8.40
C ARG A 40 -2.20 -12.08 9.89
N MET A 41 -1.37 -11.19 10.42
CA MET A 41 -1.52 -10.69 11.78
C MET A 41 -1.38 -9.17 11.75
N ASN A 42 -2.22 -8.47 12.49
CA ASN A 42 -2.06 -7.04 12.64
C ASN A 42 -2.56 -6.59 14.02
N THR A 43 -1.85 -5.60 14.55
CA THR A 43 -2.28 -4.80 15.70
C THR A 43 -2.69 -3.42 15.21
N SER A 44 -2.98 -2.49 16.11
CA SER A 44 -3.27 -1.10 15.74
C SER A 44 -2.08 -0.41 15.07
N HIS A 45 -0.85 -0.79 15.37
CA HIS A 45 0.37 -0.11 14.92
C HIS A 45 1.35 -0.99 14.14
N SER A 46 1.05 -2.27 13.97
CA SER A 46 1.94 -3.19 13.26
C SER A 46 1.17 -4.22 12.43
N CYS A 47 1.81 -4.73 11.41
CA CYS A 47 1.26 -5.82 10.61
C CYS A 47 2.36 -6.80 10.18
N GLU A 48 1.93 -8.02 9.97
CA GLU A 48 2.76 -9.11 9.47
C GLU A 48 1.96 -9.95 8.47
N ALA A 49 2.58 -10.32 7.38
CA ALA A 49 2.03 -11.26 6.43
C ALA A 49 3.11 -12.24 6.00
N SER A 50 2.80 -13.52 6.05
CA SER A 50 3.63 -14.57 5.46
C SER A 50 2.78 -15.41 4.51
N PHE A 51 3.37 -15.82 3.41
CA PHE A 51 2.62 -16.51 2.36
C PHE A 51 3.54 -17.46 1.58
N TYR A 52 2.96 -18.60 1.23
CA TYR A 52 3.61 -19.56 0.34
C TYR A 52 3.51 -19.14 -1.13
N SER A 53 2.38 -18.55 -1.51
CA SER A 53 2.18 -17.95 -2.83
C SER A 53 1.24 -16.76 -2.70
N LEU A 54 1.64 -15.64 -3.23
CA LEU A 54 0.83 -14.43 -3.28
C LEU A 54 0.92 -13.80 -4.66
N GLU A 55 -0.22 -13.35 -5.15
CA GLU A 55 -0.34 -12.51 -6.34
C GLU A 55 -1.35 -11.41 -6.06
N GLY A 56 -0.94 -10.17 -6.29
CA GLY A 56 -1.81 -9.00 -6.14
C GLY A 56 -1.43 -8.10 -4.98
N ARG A 57 -2.43 -7.53 -4.34
CA ARG A 57 -2.28 -6.47 -3.35
C ARG A 57 -2.91 -6.86 -2.01
N LEU A 58 -2.10 -6.81 -0.94
CA LEU A 58 -2.56 -6.83 0.44
C LEU A 58 -2.50 -5.42 1.02
N VAL A 59 -3.54 -5.01 1.72
CA VAL A 59 -3.61 -3.70 2.36
C VAL A 59 -3.88 -3.87 3.86
N PHE A 60 -3.10 -3.18 4.67
CA PHE A 60 -3.30 -3.06 6.11
C PHE A 60 -3.54 -1.59 6.46
N LYS A 61 -4.41 -1.36 7.41
CA LYS A 61 -4.68 -0.04 7.96
C LYS A 61 -4.12 0.03 9.37
N LEU A 62 -3.14 0.87 9.58
CA LEU A 62 -2.45 1.03 10.85
C LEU A 62 -2.55 2.45 11.37
N LYS A 63 -2.21 2.63 12.64
CA LYS A 63 -2.12 3.93 13.27
C LYS A 63 -1.00 3.90 14.29
N LYS A 64 -0.12 4.90 14.25
CA LYS A 64 0.92 5.05 15.27
C LYS A 64 0.28 5.45 16.60
N THR A 65 0.64 4.74 17.69
CA THR A 65 0.01 4.96 19.00
C THR A 65 0.49 6.23 19.70
N ASP A 66 1.73 6.65 19.49
CA ASP A 66 2.31 7.85 20.08
C ASP A 66 1.81 9.13 19.39
N VAL A 67 0.67 9.63 19.80
CA VAL A 67 0.07 10.86 19.25
C VAL A 67 1.05 12.04 19.38
N GLY A 68 1.26 12.79 18.28
CA GLY A 68 2.16 13.94 18.25
C GLY A 68 3.64 13.60 18.10
N ARG A 69 4.00 12.35 18.13
CA ARG A 69 5.36 11.90 17.80
C ARG A 69 5.47 11.49 16.36
N GLU A 70 6.58 11.86 15.76
CA GLU A 70 6.97 11.46 14.42
C GLU A 70 8.07 10.43 14.47
N GLY A 71 8.19 9.62 13.44
CA GLY A 71 9.25 8.63 13.37
C GLY A 71 9.24 7.84 12.07
N ASP A 72 10.28 7.07 11.90
CA ASP A 72 10.44 6.17 10.79
C ASP A 72 9.65 4.86 10.98
N ILE A 73 9.42 4.18 9.89
CA ILE A 73 8.74 2.89 9.85
C ILE A 73 9.79 1.79 9.88
N TYR A 74 9.66 0.87 10.83
CA TYR A 74 10.41 -0.37 10.79
C TYR A 74 9.78 -1.31 9.76
N CYS A 75 10.57 -1.82 8.82
CA CYS A 75 10.11 -2.82 7.86
C CYS A 75 11.14 -3.94 7.71
N SER A 76 10.64 -5.16 7.63
CA SER A 76 11.42 -6.35 7.34
C SER A 76 10.71 -7.13 6.24
N VAL A 77 11.41 -7.37 5.15
CA VAL A 77 10.88 -8.06 3.98
C VAL A 77 11.84 -9.15 3.57
N GLN A 78 11.35 -10.38 3.52
CA GLN A 78 12.09 -11.52 3.01
C GLN A 78 11.34 -12.13 1.83
N VAL A 79 12.03 -12.31 0.72
CA VAL A 79 11.47 -12.90 -0.50
C VAL A 79 12.26 -14.14 -0.87
N ASP A 80 11.59 -15.29 -0.88
CA ASP A 80 12.18 -16.57 -1.30
C ASP A 80 12.00 -16.78 -2.80
N GLU A 81 10.80 -16.45 -3.32
CA GLU A 81 10.47 -16.50 -4.74
C GLU A 81 9.60 -15.30 -5.12
N GLY A 82 9.76 -14.82 -6.34
CA GLY A 82 8.99 -13.69 -6.85
C GLY A 82 9.57 -12.34 -6.47
N GLU A 83 8.70 -11.40 -6.15
CA GLU A 83 9.06 -10.01 -5.94
C GLU A 83 7.99 -9.30 -5.14
N ILE A 84 8.41 -8.47 -4.18
CA ILE A 84 7.53 -7.67 -3.34
C ILE A 84 7.89 -6.20 -3.48
N CYS A 85 6.88 -5.37 -3.73
CA CYS A 85 6.94 -3.93 -3.56
C CYS A 85 6.11 -3.55 -2.34
N LEU A 86 6.72 -2.86 -1.39
CA LEU A 86 6.08 -2.39 -0.17
C LEU A 86 5.91 -0.88 -0.22
N TYR A 87 4.69 -0.42 0.02
CA TYR A 87 4.35 1.00 0.01
C TYR A 87 3.66 1.42 1.30
N TYR A 88 3.69 2.70 1.59
CA TYR A 88 2.86 3.29 2.63
C TYR A 88 2.21 4.59 2.14
N ASP A 89 1.11 4.94 2.77
CA ASP A 89 0.39 6.19 2.53
C ASP A 89 -0.14 6.72 3.84
N ILE A 90 0.26 7.94 4.20
CA ILE A 90 -0.19 8.63 5.42
C ILE A 90 -1.04 9.87 5.12
N TYR A 91 -0.76 10.57 4.02
CA TYR A 91 -1.42 11.83 3.67
C TYR A 91 -2.13 11.80 2.32
N GLY A 92 -2.44 10.63 1.79
CA GLY A 92 -3.05 10.46 0.48
C GLY A 92 -2.05 10.28 -0.67
N VAL A 93 -0.76 10.19 -0.37
CA VAL A 93 0.30 9.95 -1.36
C VAL A 93 0.96 8.60 -1.09
N LYS A 94 0.89 7.71 -2.05
CA LYS A 94 1.52 6.39 -2.01
C LYS A 94 3.02 6.53 -2.23
N GLN A 95 3.82 6.10 -1.25
CA GLN A 95 5.27 6.15 -1.30
C GLN A 95 5.88 4.76 -1.16
N GLU A 96 6.95 4.50 -1.89
CA GLU A 96 7.65 3.21 -1.83
C GLU A 96 8.52 3.14 -0.58
N LEU A 97 8.37 2.05 0.18
CA LEU A 97 9.25 1.71 1.29
C LEU A 97 10.36 0.75 0.87
N ALA A 98 10.03 -0.24 0.06
CA ALA A 98 10.98 -1.28 -0.31
C ALA A 98 10.56 -1.98 -1.61
N HIS A 99 11.55 -2.45 -2.35
CA HIS A 99 11.39 -3.30 -3.50
C HIS A 99 12.38 -4.45 -3.34
N VAL A 100 11.89 -5.65 -3.08
CA VAL A 100 12.70 -6.81 -2.72
C VAL A 100 12.45 -7.95 -3.70
N LYS A 101 13.53 -8.48 -4.25
CA LYS A 101 13.50 -9.58 -5.23
C LYS A 101 13.85 -10.91 -4.57
N ALA A 102 13.58 -11.99 -5.29
CA ALA A 102 13.86 -13.35 -4.82
C ALA A 102 15.30 -13.52 -4.34
N GLY A 103 15.47 -14.12 -3.17
CA GLY A 103 16.75 -14.34 -2.51
C GLY A 103 17.26 -13.16 -1.69
N GLU A 104 16.55 -12.04 -1.71
CA GLU A 104 16.92 -10.84 -0.95
C GLU A 104 16.14 -10.76 0.36
N THR A 105 16.77 -10.14 1.36
CA THR A 105 16.15 -9.79 2.64
C THR A 105 16.51 -8.35 2.96
N LEU A 106 15.51 -7.56 3.34
CA LEU A 106 15.69 -6.18 3.74
C LEU A 106 15.12 -5.99 5.15
N THR A 107 15.91 -5.42 6.05
CA THR A 107 15.49 -5.02 7.39
C THR A 107 16.02 -3.63 7.64
N GLU A 108 15.15 -2.64 7.57
CA GLU A 108 15.52 -1.24 7.67
C GLU A 108 14.42 -0.40 8.31
N ARG A 109 14.81 0.81 8.72
CA ARG A 109 13.88 1.87 9.08
C ARG A 109 13.84 2.88 7.95
N ARG A 110 12.64 3.14 7.43
CA ARG A 110 12.42 4.03 6.28
C ARG A 110 11.12 4.77 6.42
N GLY A 111 10.96 5.80 5.59
CA GLY A 111 9.73 6.57 5.54
C GLY A 111 9.53 7.44 6.78
N TYR A 112 8.35 8.01 6.88
CA TYR A 112 8.04 8.96 7.93
C TYR A 112 6.55 8.93 8.25
N VAL A 113 6.22 8.79 9.51
CA VAL A 113 4.84 8.79 9.98
C VAL A 113 4.69 9.62 11.25
N GLU A 114 3.57 10.30 11.37
CA GLU A 114 3.16 11.02 12.57
C GLU A 114 2.12 10.24 13.36
N GLY A 115 2.19 10.35 14.68
CA GLY A 115 1.21 9.76 15.58
C GLY A 115 -0.17 10.36 15.38
N GLY A 116 -1.20 9.53 15.46
CA GLY A 116 -2.59 9.94 15.30
C GLY A 116 -3.15 9.85 13.89
N TYR A 117 -2.30 9.70 12.88
CA TYR A 117 -2.74 9.55 11.48
C TYR A 117 -2.93 8.09 11.09
N THR A 118 -3.90 7.85 10.23
CA THR A 118 -4.07 6.53 9.59
C THR A 118 -3.00 6.32 8.54
N VAL A 119 -2.34 5.18 8.60
CA VAL A 119 -1.31 4.77 7.66
C VAL A 119 -1.77 3.50 6.94
N TYR A 120 -1.78 3.53 5.62
CA TYR A 120 -2.02 2.35 4.81
C TYR A 120 -0.69 1.71 4.46
N ILE A 121 -0.56 0.42 4.72
CA ILE A 121 0.57 -0.40 4.28
C ILE A 121 0.08 -1.27 3.13
N ILE A 122 0.75 -1.18 2.01
CA ILE A 122 0.35 -1.81 0.76
C ILE A 122 1.47 -2.74 0.31
N ILE A 123 1.16 -4.03 0.23
CA ILE A 123 2.07 -5.06 -0.24
C ILE A 123 1.62 -5.49 -1.62
N GLU A 124 2.44 -5.27 -2.62
CA GLU A 124 2.17 -5.71 -3.98
C GLU A 124 3.15 -6.83 -4.37
N ALA A 125 2.62 -7.94 -4.82
CA ALA A 125 3.40 -9.12 -5.17
C ALA A 125 3.06 -9.62 -6.57
N VAL A 126 4.09 -10.06 -7.31
CA VAL A 126 3.92 -10.73 -8.59
C VAL A 126 3.47 -12.17 -8.36
N LYS A 127 2.92 -12.80 -9.40
CA LYS A 127 2.43 -14.18 -9.34
C LYS A 127 3.49 -15.14 -8.81
N GLY A 128 3.10 -15.97 -7.84
CA GLY A 128 3.98 -16.98 -7.25
C GLY A 128 4.98 -16.47 -6.24
N THR A 129 4.78 -15.28 -5.70
CA THR A 129 5.66 -14.72 -4.68
C THR A 129 5.52 -15.47 -3.35
N ARG A 130 6.64 -15.92 -2.80
CA ARG A 130 6.75 -16.52 -1.48
C ARG A 130 7.65 -15.67 -0.61
N GLY A 131 7.18 -15.32 0.60
CA GLY A 131 7.95 -14.49 1.49
C GLY A 131 7.20 -14.07 2.75
N ARG A 132 7.78 -13.11 3.43
CA ARG A 132 7.28 -12.55 4.69
C ARG A 132 7.53 -11.05 4.74
N VAL A 133 6.53 -10.32 5.21
CA VAL A 133 6.61 -8.87 5.42
C VAL A 133 6.20 -8.53 6.85
N VAL A 134 7.00 -7.73 7.53
CA VAL A 134 6.70 -7.18 8.86
C VAL A 134 6.86 -5.68 8.81
N VAL A 135 5.87 -4.95 9.30
CA VAL A 135 5.89 -3.49 9.39
C VAL A 135 5.44 -3.08 10.79
N ASP A 136 6.20 -2.20 11.43
CA ASP A 136 5.88 -1.66 12.74
C ASP A 136 6.07 -0.13 12.76
N LEU A 137 5.02 0.59 13.13
CA LEU A 137 5.02 2.04 13.19
C LEU A 137 5.59 2.61 14.49
N ASP A 138 5.58 1.84 15.57
CA ASP A 138 6.05 2.28 16.88
C ASP A 138 7.51 1.94 17.14
N GLY A 139 8.21 1.50 16.11
CA GLY A 139 9.58 1.06 16.24
C GLY A 139 9.66 -0.31 16.91
N ALA A 140 9.72 -1.37 16.11
CA ALA A 140 9.94 -2.69 16.63
C ALA A 140 11.12 -2.64 17.58
N SER A 141 10.88 -3.01 18.79
CA SER A 141 11.94 -3.42 19.67
C SER A 141 12.75 -4.49 18.95
N ALA A 142 13.97 -4.21 18.79
CA ALA A 142 14.91 -5.15 18.22
C ALA A 142 14.72 -6.57 18.79
#